data_d3acc2190560b6854943e15065657619
#
_entry.id   d3acc2190560b6854943e15065657619
#
_cell.length_a   1.000
_cell.length_b   1.000
_cell.length_c   1.000
_cell.angle_alpha   90.00
_cell.angle_beta   90.00
_cell.angle_gamma   90.00
#
_symmetry.space_group_name_H-M   'P 1'
#
loop_
_entity.id
_entity.type
_entity.pdbx_description
1 polymer ?
#
loop_
_entity_poly.entity_id
_entity_poly.type
_entity_poly.pdbx_seq_one_letter_code
_entity_poly.pdbx_strand_id
1 'polypeptide(L)'
;EIRQVKLLTPKGIELYLELEEIMRKKSEVSCAVRKYSGDDPDVTNGILVYATVQKVEKKSKINSENSVDLSEKINLDGGIGIGRVTKPGLEQKIGQAAINKVPRRMICEAVEEVCRKYEYTGNLQVRLSVPEGAEVAKKTFNPRLGIEGGISILGTTGIVEPMSEKALTDTIYLEMKMLKENG
;
A
#
# COMPACT_ATOMS: atom_id res chain seq x y z
N GLU A 1 -5.23 3.95 -25.13
CA GLU A 1 -5.41 3.39 -23.78
C GLU A 1 -4.04 3.23 -23.12
N ILE A 2 -3.84 3.76 -21.90
CA ILE A 2 -2.57 3.58 -21.16
C ILE A 2 -2.54 2.15 -20.65
N ARG A 3 -1.51 1.40 -21.03
CA ARG A 3 -1.30 0.01 -20.60
C ARG A 3 -0.03 -0.18 -19.77
N GLN A 4 0.80 0.85 -19.71
CA GLN A 4 2.06 0.81 -18.99
C GLN A 4 2.28 2.14 -18.28
N VAL A 5 2.87 2.09 -17.11
CA VAL A 5 3.29 3.28 -16.35
C VAL A 5 4.77 3.20 -16.03
N LYS A 6 5.41 4.35 -16.05
CA LYS A 6 6.79 4.51 -15.61
C LYS A 6 6.82 4.94 -14.15
N LEU A 7 7.65 4.30 -13.35
CA LEU A 7 7.86 4.59 -11.94
C LEU A 7 9.36 4.75 -11.67
N LEU A 8 9.73 5.75 -10.91
CA LEU A 8 11.08 5.91 -10.35
C LEU A 8 11.07 5.38 -8.91
N THR A 9 11.91 4.37 -8.64
CA THR A 9 12.03 3.82 -7.28
C THR A 9 12.83 4.75 -6.36
N PRO A 10 12.74 4.62 -5.03
CA PRO A 10 13.59 5.36 -4.10
C PRO A 10 15.10 5.16 -4.31
N LYS A 11 15.51 4.06 -4.94
CA LYS A 11 16.91 3.82 -5.36
C LYS A 11 17.29 4.49 -6.69
N GLY A 12 16.36 5.23 -7.33
CA GLY A 12 16.63 5.89 -8.62
C GLY A 12 16.54 4.94 -9.82
N ILE A 13 15.97 3.75 -9.67
CA ILE A 13 15.79 2.79 -10.76
C ILE A 13 14.46 3.06 -11.45
N GLU A 14 14.47 3.22 -12.76
CA GLU A 14 13.27 3.33 -13.57
C GLU A 14 12.65 1.95 -13.81
N LEU A 15 11.38 1.82 -13.50
CA LEU A 15 10.58 0.63 -13.78
C LEU A 15 9.44 0.97 -14.74
N TYR A 16 9.14 0.05 -15.63
CA TYR A 16 7.98 0.09 -16.50
C TYR A 16 7.04 -1.03 -16.07
N LEU A 17 5.87 -0.65 -15.57
CA LEU A 17 4.89 -1.57 -15.01
C LEU A 17 3.71 -1.71 -15.95
N GLU A 18 3.39 -2.93 -16.31
CA GLU A 18 2.19 -3.27 -17.08
C GLU A 18 0.95 -3.13 -16.21
N LEU A 19 -0.09 -2.51 -16.76
CA LEU A 19 -1.38 -2.38 -16.09
C LEU A 19 -2.30 -3.51 -16.52
N GLU A 20 -2.86 -4.20 -15.54
CA GLU A 20 -3.86 -5.23 -15.71
C GLU A 20 -5.24 -4.74 -15.21
N GLU A 21 -6.31 -5.35 -15.67
CA GLU A 21 -7.68 -5.17 -15.17
C GLU A 21 -8.11 -3.71 -15.01
N ILE A 22 -7.91 -2.92 -16.06
CA ILE A 22 -8.28 -1.49 -16.05
C ILE A 22 -9.80 -1.35 -16.10
N MET A 23 -10.39 -0.84 -15.01
CA MET A 23 -11.81 -0.57 -14.89
C MET A 23 -12.06 0.94 -14.78
N ARG A 24 -13.03 1.46 -15.56
CA ARG A 24 -13.39 2.88 -15.56
C ARG A 24 -14.86 3.04 -15.26
N LYS A 25 -15.17 3.84 -14.26
CA LYS A 25 -16.52 4.29 -13.93
C LYS A 25 -16.55 5.83 -14.00
N LYS A 26 -17.75 6.42 -13.89
CA LYS A 26 -17.93 7.88 -14.03
C LYS A 26 -17.01 8.72 -13.13
N SER A 27 -16.79 8.31 -11.87
CA SER A 27 -16.01 9.04 -10.87
C SER A 27 -14.82 8.25 -10.32
N GLU A 28 -14.60 7.03 -10.79
CA GLU A 28 -13.62 6.09 -10.25
C GLU A 28 -12.88 5.38 -11.37
N VAL A 29 -11.59 5.23 -11.21
CA VAL A 29 -10.76 4.38 -12.07
C VAL A 29 -9.96 3.43 -11.19
N SER A 30 -9.93 2.16 -11.56
CA SER A 30 -9.14 1.13 -10.93
C SER A 30 -8.25 0.43 -11.95
N CYS A 31 -7.04 0.09 -11.58
CA CYS A 31 -6.18 -0.80 -12.33
C CYS A 31 -5.32 -1.63 -11.38
N ALA A 32 -4.77 -2.71 -11.88
CA ALA A 32 -3.90 -3.59 -11.12
C ALA A 32 -2.49 -3.66 -11.71
N VAL A 33 -1.55 -3.98 -10.85
CA VAL A 33 -0.19 -4.38 -11.22
C VAL A 33 0.09 -5.72 -10.57
N ARG A 34 0.67 -6.65 -11.33
CA ARG A 34 1.10 -7.95 -10.80
C ARG A 34 2.40 -7.80 -10.05
N LYS A 35 2.43 -8.28 -8.81
CA LYS A 35 3.65 -8.29 -8.03
C LYS A 35 4.62 -9.32 -8.58
N TYR A 36 5.85 -8.91 -8.81
CA TYR A 36 6.94 -9.77 -9.21
C TYR A 36 8.04 -9.73 -8.14
N SER A 37 8.36 -10.88 -7.57
CA SER A 37 9.34 -11.01 -6.48
C SER A 37 10.67 -11.64 -6.93
N GLY A 38 10.86 -11.87 -8.25
CA GLY A 38 12.05 -12.53 -8.77
C GLY A 38 12.19 -13.95 -8.19
N ASP A 39 13.39 -14.27 -7.73
CA ASP A 39 13.73 -15.55 -7.12
C ASP A 39 13.45 -15.60 -5.60
N ASP A 40 12.87 -14.54 -5.03
CA ASP A 40 12.50 -14.52 -3.61
C ASP A 40 11.30 -15.45 -3.35
N PRO A 41 11.34 -16.34 -2.35
CA PRO A 41 10.23 -17.22 -2.00
C PRO A 41 9.08 -16.48 -1.30
N ASP A 42 8.69 -15.33 -1.83
CA ASP A 42 7.64 -14.49 -1.29
C ASP A 42 6.25 -15.07 -1.63
N VAL A 43 5.48 -15.38 -0.60
CA VAL A 43 4.11 -15.91 -0.75
C VAL A 43 3.15 -14.94 -1.46
N THR A 44 3.54 -13.68 -1.61
CA THR A 44 2.78 -12.66 -2.34
C THR A 44 3.21 -12.52 -3.80
N ASN A 45 4.12 -13.37 -4.31
CA ASN A 45 4.52 -13.34 -5.71
C ASN A 45 3.32 -13.67 -6.62
N GLY A 46 3.16 -12.91 -7.70
CA GLY A 46 2.12 -13.10 -8.70
C GLY A 46 0.73 -12.56 -8.35
N ILE A 47 0.48 -12.07 -7.12
CA ILE A 47 -0.79 -11.46 -6.76
C ILE A 47 -1.01 -10.13 -7.46
N LEU A 48 -2.27 -9.77 -7.69
CA LEU A 48 -2.65 -8.47 -8.23
C LEU A 48 -2.85 -7.44 -7.11
N VAL A 49 -2.16 -6.32 -7.25
CA VAL A 49 -2.33 -5.16 -6.37
C VAL A 49 -3.08 -4.08 -7.14
N TYR A 50 -4.28 -3.78 -6.68
CA TYR A 50 -5.16 -2.78 -7.28
C TYR A 50 -4.94 -1.42 -6.64
N ALA A 51 -4.93 -0.39 -7.48
CA ALA A 51 -5.07 0.99 -7.07
C ALA A 51 -6.37 1.56 -7.66
N THR A 52 -7.24 2.02 -6.79
CA THR A 52 -8.50 2.67 -7.18
C THR A 52 -8.42 4.14 -6.80
N VAL A 53 -8.64 5.03 -7.77
CA VAL A 53 -8.69 6.47 -7.56
C VAL A 53 -10.08 6.98 -7.85
N GLN A 54 -10.66 7.69 -6.89
CA GLN A 54 -12.00 8.26 -6.96
C GLN A 54 -11.95 9.78 -6.75
N LYS A 55 -12.65 10.54 -7.60
CA LYS A 55 -12.90 11.96 -7.39
C LYS A 55 -13.97 12.14 -6.32
N VAL A 56 -13.70 12.99 -5.31
CA VAL A 56 -14.64 13.28 -4.22
C VAL A 56 -14.88 14.80 -4.13
N GLU A 57 -16.14 15.21 -3.99
CA GLU A 57 -16.53 16.62 -4.01
C GLU A 57 -16.13 17.38 -2.74
N LYS A 58 -16.09 16.71 -1.60
CA LYS A 58 -15.59 17.22 -0.31
C LYS A 58 -14.80 16.12 0.39
N LYS A 59 -13.92 16.48 1.35
CA LYS A 59 -13.45 15.53 2.34
C LYS A 59 -14.69 14.89 2.97
N SER A 60 -15.16 13.81 2.37
CA SER A 60 -16.14 12.99 3.05
C SER A 60 -15.40 12.49 4.28
N LYS A 61 -15.93 12.77 5.48
CA LYS A 61 -15.50 12.16 6.73
C LYS A 61 -15.85 10.66 6.69
N ILE A 62 -15.44 9.97 5.62
CA ILE A 62 -15.57 8.54 5.50
C ILE A 62 -14.47 7.97 6.37
N ASN A 63 -14.81 7.74 7.65
CA ASN A 63 -13.94 7.09 8.64
C ASN A 63 -12.52 7.69 8.70
N SER A 64 -12.44 9.03 8.76
CA SER A 64 -11.18 9.77 8.73
C SER A 64 -10.25 9.52 9.93
N GLU A 65 -10.72 8.81 10.94
CA GLU A 65 -9.88 8.42 12.08
C GLU A 65 -8.83 7.38 11.69
N ASN A 66 -9.06 6.60 10.64
CA ASN A 66 -8.22 5.47 10.23
C ASN A 66 -7.44 5.73 8.92
N SER A 67 -7.65 6.85 8.23
CA SER A 67 -6.87 7.23 7.06
C SER A 67 -5.77 8.22 7.42
N VAL A 68 -4.62 8.13 6.76
CA VAL A 68 -3.55 9.12 6.89
C VAL A 68 -3.67 10.12 5.77
N ASP A 69 -3.94 11.35 6.13
CA ASP A 69 -3.98 12.50 5.23
C ASP A 69 -2.54 13.01 5.06
N LEU A 70 -1.88 12.68 3.96
CA LEU A 70 -0.51 13.14 3.66
C LEU A 70 -0.50 14.44 2.85
N SER A 71 -1.62 14.75 2.20
CA SER A 71 -1.90 16.06 1.64
C SER A 71 -3.34 16.43 1.96
N GLU A 72 -3.64 17.72 2.01
CA GLU A 72 -5.03 18.17 2.29
C GLU A 72 -6.06 17.66 1.28
N LYS A 73 -5.62 17.14 0.13
CA LYS A 73 -6.48 16.76 -1.01
C LYS A 73 -6.50 15.27 -1.32
N ILE A 74 -5.56 14.50 -0.77
CA ILE A 74 -5.43 13.07 -1.05
C ILE A 74 -5.71 12.27 0.21
N ASN A 75 -6.74 11.43 0.15
CA ASN A 75 -7.05 10.47 1.21
C ASN A 75 -6.61 9.07 0.77
N LEU A 76 -5.58 8.50 1.41
CA LEU A 76 -5.07 7.15 1.11
C LEU A 76 -5.50 6.15 2.17
N ASP A 77 -6.16 5.07 1.75
CA ASP A 77 -6.61 3.99 2.62
C ASP A 77 -6.44 2.60 1.99
N GLY A 78 -6.56 1.56 2.81
CA GLY A 78 -6.62 0.17 2.40
C GLY A 78 -8.06 -0.29 2.17
N GLY A 79 -8.27 -1.04 1.11
CA GLY A 79 -9.49 -1.75 0.79
C GLY A 79 -9.38 -3.25 1.09
N ILE A 80 -10.09 -4.06 0.29
CA ILE A 80 -10.11 -5.53 0.45
C ILE A 80 -8.70 -6.09 0.45
N GLY A 81 -8.40 -6.96 1.43
CA GLY A 81 -7.14 -7.68 1.54
C GLY A 81 -5.93 -6.84 1.96
N ILE A 82 -6.12 -5.56 2.29
CA ILE A 82 -5.14 -4.77 3.01
C ILE A 82 -5.44 -4.84 4.50
N GLY A 83 -4.47 -5.27 5.29
CA GLY A 83 -4.63 -5.44 6.72
C GLY A 83 -4.84 -4.15 7.48
N ARG A 84 -5.47 -4.25 8.63
CA ARG A 84 -5.65 -3.16 9.60
C ARG A 84 -4.82 -3.43 10.85
N VAL A 85 -4.22 -2.39 11.37
CA VAL A 85 -3.49 -2.47 12.64
C VAL A 85 -4.48 -2.60 13.80
N THR A 86 -4.30 -3.63 14.63
CA THR A 86 -5.18 -3.92 15.78
C THR A 86 -4.46 -3.78 17.12
N LYS A 87 -3.11 -3.68 17.12
CA LYS A 87 -2.28 -3.57 18.33
C LYS A 87 -1.36 -2.35 18.25
N PRO A 88 -1.01 -1.73 19.38
CA PRO A 88 0.01 -0.69 19.41
C PRO A 88 1.41 -1.26 19.11
N GLY A 89 2.37 -0.39 18.72
CA GLY A 89 3.77 -0.75 18.47
C GLY A 89 4.21 -0.61 17.03
N LEU A 90 3.28 -0.55 16.08
CA LEU A 90 3.56 -0.22 14.67
C LEU A 90 3.60 1.30 14.45
N GLU A 91 4.10 1.73 13.29
CA GLU A 91 4.07 3.15 12.89
C GLU A 91 2.64 3.67 12.73
N GLN A 92 1.74 2.81 12.26
CA GLN A 92 0.35 3.14 12.04
C GLN A 92 -0.43 3.03 13.35
N LYS A 93 -1.40 3.92 13.53
CA LYS A 93 -2.34 3.85 14.64
C LYS A 93 -3.29 2.66 14.48
N ILE A 94 -3.83 2.19 15.59
CA ILE A 94 -4.88 1.17 15.60
C ILE A 94 -6.03 1.61 14.69
N GLY A 95 -6.52 0.68 13.88
CA GLY A 95 -7.56 0.89 12.88
C GLY A 95 -7.06 1.39 11.51
N GLN A 96 -5.85 1.92 11.42
CA GLN A 96 -5.30 2.35 10.13
C GLN A 96 -4.91 1.16 9.25
N ALA A 97 -4.95 1.38 7.93
CA ALA A 97 -4.44 0.42 6.96
C ALA A 97 -2.92 0.21 7.15
N ALA A 98 -2.50 -1.04 7.09
CA ALA A 98 -1.10 -1.43 7.21
C ALA A 98 -0.29 -1.06 5.95
N ILE A 99 -0.21 0.24 5.68
CA ILE A 99 0.58 0.83 4.59
C ILE A 99 1.69 1.65 5.25
N ASN A 100 2.95 1.26 5.09
CA ASN A 100 4.08 1.90 5.74
C ASN A 100 4.35 3.30 5.19
N LYS A 101 5.10 4.10 5.95
CA LYS A 101 5.37 5.53 5.64
C LYS A 101 5.96 5.75 4.26
N VAL A 102 6.93 4.92 3.84
CA VAL A 102 7.60 5.09 2.54
C VAL A 102 6.64 4.85 1.37
N PRO A 103 5.92 3.70 1.27
CA PRO A 103 4.91 3.50 0.23
C PRO A 103 3.81 4.57 0.26
N ARG A 104 3.36 5.02 1.45
CA ARG A 104 2.38 6.11 1.55
C ARG A 104 2.88 7.37 0.85
N ARG A 105 4.10 7.79 1.18
CA ARG A 105 4.71 8.98 0.58
C ARG A 105 4.83 8.83 -0.94
N MET A 106 5.36 7.71 -1.43
CA MET A 106 5.51 7.45 -2.86
C MET A 106 4.17 7.53 -3.61
N ILE A 107 3.11 6.94 -3.05
CA ILE A 107 1.78 6.97 -3.65
C ILE A 107 1.25 8.41 -3.72
N CYS A 108 1.36 9.17 -2.64
CA CYS A 108 0.89 10.55 -2.62
C CYS A 108 1.68 11.45 -3.58
N GLU A 109 3.01 11.33 -3.60
CA GLU A 109 3.87 12.08 -4.53
C GLU A 109 3.52 11.78 -5.98
N ALA A 110 3.27 10.50 -6.34
CA ALA A 110 2.86 10.12 -7.68
C ALA A 110 1.48 10.69 -8.05
N VAL A 111 0.52 10.69 -7.12
CA VAL A 111 -0.80 11.28 -7.34
C VAL A 111 -0.70 12.80 -7.51
N GLU A 112 0.08 13.47 -6.67
CA GLU A 112 0.32 14.92 -6.76
C GLU A 112 1.00 15.33 -8.07
N GLU A 113 1.96 14.54 -8.55
CA GLU A 113 2.63 14.76 -9.83
C GLU A 113 1.60 14.76 -10.97
N VAL A 114 0.71 13.76 -11.00
CA VAL A 114 -0.36 13.67 -11.99
C VAL A 114 -1.34 14.84 -11.85
N CYS A 115 -1.74 15.20 -10.62
CA CYS A 115 -2.61 16.34 -10.36
C CYS A 115 -1.99 17.65 -10.90
N ARG A 116 -0.71 17.88 -10.64
CA ARG A 116 0.00 19.06 -11.16
C ARG A 116 0.05 19.07 -12.69
N LYS A 117 0.37 17.93 -13.30
CA LYS A 117 0.46 17.79 -14.76
C LYS A 117 -0.85 18.12 -15.48
N TYR A 118 -1.98 17.78 -14.86
CA TYR A 118 -3.32 18.00 -15.43
C TYR A 118 -4.10 19.13 -14.76
N GLU A 119 -3.43 19.98 -13.97
CA GLU A 119 -4.01 21.11 -13.26
C GLU A 119 -5.25 20.76 -12.43
N TYR A 120 -5.29 19.52 -11.91
CA TYR A 120 -6.40 19.04 -11.10
C TYR A 120 -6.29 19.53 -9.66
N THR A 121 -7.30 20.26 -9.17
CA THR A 121 -7.30 20.89 -7.85
C THR A 121 -8.31 20.28 -6.87
N GLY A 122 -9.09 19.29 -7.32
CA GLY A 122 -10.10 18.62 -6.49
C GLY A 122 -9.53 17.62 -5.51
N ASN A 123 -10.40 17.02 -4.70
CA ASN A 123 -10.01 15.99 -3.74
C ASN A 123 -10.06 14.60 -4.38
N LEU A 124 -9.15 13.73 -3.95
CA LEU A 124 -9.05 12.35 -4.41
C LEU A 124 -9.05 11.39 -3.23
N GLN A 125 -9.78 10.29 -3.37
CA GLN A 125 -9.62 9.11 -2.54
C GLN A 125 -8.83 8.07 -3.32
N VAL A 126 -7.74 7.58 -2.73
CA VAL A 126 -6.92 6.50 -3.25
C VAL A 126 -7.09 5.29 -2.35
N ARG A 127 -7.43 4.15 -2.94
CA ARG A 127 -7.61 2.89 -2.20
C ARG A 127 -6.79 1.79 -2.83
N LEU A 128 -5.97 1.14 -2.01
CA LEU A 128 -5.25 -0.07 -2.41
C LEU A 128 -6.05 -1.30 -2.04
N SER A 129 -6.07 -2.32 -2.89
CA SER A 129 -6.74 -3.58 -2.62
C SER A 129 -5.94 -4.75 -3.17
N VAL A 130 -6.02 -5.89 -2.48
CA VAL A 130 -5.42 -7.17 -2.89
C VAL A 130 -6.44 -8.25 -2.57
N PRO A 131 -7.27 -8.69 -3.51
CA PRO A 131 -8.37 -9.61 -3.24
C PRO A 131 -7.96 -10.86 -2.45
N GLU A 132 -6.82 -11.47 -2.80
CA GLU A 132 -6.27 -12.64 -2.12
C GLU A 132 -5.56 -12.30 -0.80
N GLY A 133 -5.41 -11.03 -0.48
CA GLY A 133 -4.56 -10.55 0.61
C GLY A 133 -4.91 -11.12 1.98
N ALA A 134 -6.19 -11.34 2.27
CA ALA A 134 -6.62 -11.92 3.54
C ALA A 134 -6.15 -13.38 3.72
N GLU A 135 -6.19 -14.17 2.66
CA GLU A 135 -5.72 -15.57 2.69
C GLU A 135 -4.19 -15.64 2.70
N VAL A 136 -3.54 -14.82 1.90
CA VAL A 136 -2.08 -14.78 1.83
C VAL A 136 -1.48 -14.30 3.15
N ALA A 137 -2.11 -13.34 3.83
CA ALA A 137 -1.66 -12.81 5.11
C ALA A 137 -1.52 -13.88 6.19
N LYS A 138 -2.33 -14.94 6.15
CA LYS A 138 -2.23 -16.08 7.10
C LYS A 138 -0.87 -16.79 7.05
N LYS A 139 -0.15 -16.66 5.94
CA LYS A 139 1.18 -17.25 5.71
C LYS A 139 2.32 -16.27 5.95
N THR A 140 2.02 -15.07 6.46
CA THR A 140 2.99 -14.01 6.75
C THR A 140 3.11 -13.76 8.26
N PHE A 141 3.99 -12.85 8.66
CA PHE A 141 4.10 -12.40 10.04
C PHE A 141 2.97 -11.45 10.49
N ASN A 142 2.11 -10.99 9.58
CA ASN A 142 1.07 -9.99 9.88
C ASN A 142 0.20 -10.34 11.11
N PRO A 143 -0.32 -11.57 11.27
CA PRO A 143 -1.13 -11.91 12.44
C PRO A 143 -0.39 -11.74 13.77
N ARG A 144 0.93 -12.07 13.81
CA ARG A 144 1.76 -11.89 15.00
C ARG A 144 2.01 -10.44 15.32
N LEU A 145 2.08 -9.59 14.29
CA LEU A 145 2.27 -8.14 14.41
C LEU A 145 0.96 -7.38 14.68
N GLY A 146 -0.17 -8.07 14.89
CA GLY A 146 -1.46 -7.42 15.09
C GLY A 146 -1.94 -6.68 13.84
N ILE A 147 -1.69 -7.25 12.66
CA ILE A 147 -2.22 -6.80 11.39
C ILE A 147 -3.25 -7.83 10.93
N GLU A 148 -4.52 -7.46 10.88
CA GLU A 148 -5.62 -8.36 10.59
C GLU A 148 -6.35 -7.99 9.29
N GLY A 149 -6.98 -9.00 8.66
CA GLY A 149 -7.82 -8.82 7.46
C GLY A 149 -7.07 -8.69 6.14
N GLY A 150 -5.72 -8.76 6.14
CA GLY A 150 -4.98 -8.69 4.90
C GLY A 150 -3.49 -8.54 5.05
N ILE A 151 -2.82 -8.34 3.91
CA ILE A 151 -1.38 -8.07 3.86
C ILE A 151 -1.06 -6.62 4.22
N SER A 152 0.20 -6.36 4.55
CA SER A 152 0.76 -5.01 4.68
C SER A 152 1.41 -4.56 3.37
N ILE A 153 1.35 -3.26 3.09
CA ILE A 153 2.11 -2.61 2.02
C ILE A 153 3.36 -2.02 2.65
N LEU A 154 4.47 -2.66 2.40
CA LEU A 154 5.77 -2.32 2.98
C LEU A 154 6.83 -2.24 1.89
N GLY A 155 8.01 -1.78 2.26
CA GLY A 155 9.16 -1.62 1.38
C GLY A 155 9.78 -0.23 1.52
N THR A 156 11.08 -0.17 1.41
CA THR A 156 11.86 1.07 1.52
C THR A 156 12.56 1.43 0.22
N THR A 157 12.82 0.43 -0.61
CA THR A 157 13.62 0.56 -1.84
C THR A 157 12.81 0.46 -3.12
N GLY A 158 11.60 -0.15 -3.05
CA GLY A 158 10.79 -0.50 -4.21
C GLY A 158 11.32 -1.70 -5.02
N ILE A 159 12.43 -2.29 -4.57
CA ILE A 159 13.06 -3.46 -5.18
C ILE A 159 13.14 -4.58 -4.15
N VAL A 160 12.77 -5.79 -4.56
CA VAL A 160 12.94 -6.99 -3.74
C VAL A 160 14.40 -7.40 -3.74
N GLU A 161 14.95 -7.60 -2.54
CA GLU A 161 16.27 -8.20 -2.34
C GLU A 161 16.06 -9.62 -1.79
N PRO A 162 16.19 -10.67 -2.62
CA PRO A 162 15.93 -12.03 -2.21
C PRO A 162 16.79 -12.43 -1.01
N MET A 163 16.21 -13.17 -0.06
CA MET A 163 16.92 -13.71 1.11
C MET A 163 17.62 -12.63 1.96
N SER A 164 17.07 -11.43 2.04
CA SER A 164 17.67 -10.30 2.77
C SER A 164 17.75 -10.58 4.28
N GLU A 165 18.97 -10.78 4.80
CA GLU A 165 19.23 -10.91 6.24
C GLU A 165 18.74 -9.69 7.03
N LYS A 166 18.88 -8.50 6.44
CA LYS A 166 18.37 -7.27 7.03
C LYS A 166 16.87 -7.32 7.20
N ALA A 167 16.11 -7.75 6.19
CA ALA A 167 14.66 -7.86 6.29
C ALA A 167 14.24 -8.86 7.38
N LEU A 168 14.94 -9.97 7.51
CA LEU A 168 14.70 -10.96 8.57
C LEU A 168 14.97 -10.35 9.96
N THR A 169 16.11 -9.68 10.14
CA THR A 169 16.49 -9.04 11.40
C THR A 169 15.50 -7.94 11.80
N ASP A 170 15.11 -7.09 10.85
CA ASP A 170 14.13 -6.02 11.05
C ASP A 170 12.76 -6.61 11.48
N THR A 171 12.36 -7.74 10.88
CA THR A 171 11.12 -8.44 11.25
C THR A 171 11.17 -8.98 12.67
N ILE A 172 12.26 -9.65 13.06
CA ILE A 172 12.46 -10.19 14.43
C ILE A 172 12.45 -9.03 15.44
N TYR A 173 13.16 -7.95 15.15
CA TYR A 173 13.18 -6.77 16.01
C TYR A 173 11.79 -6.18 16.22
N LEU A 174 11.01 -6.08 15.13
CA LEU A 174 9.64 -5.58 15.18
C LEU A 174 8.74 -6.49 16.02
N GLU A 175 8.86 -7.83 15.86
CA GLU A 175 8.09 -8.79 16.66
C GLU A 175 8.44 -8.67 18.15
N MET A 176 9.73 -8.57 18.50
CA MET A 176 10.18 -8.35 19.88
C MET A 176 9.63 -7.04 20.47
N LYS A 177 9.64 -5.97 19.69
CA LYS A 177 9.06 -4.69 20.10
C LYS A 177 7.57 -4.81 20.38
N MET A 178 6.83 -5.48 19.49
CA MET A 178 5.40 -5.72 19.63
C MET A 178 5.09 -6.53 20.90
N LEU A 179 5.85 -7.59 21.18
CA LEU A 179 5.71 -8.38 22.40
C LEU A 179 5.95 -7.51 23.65
N LYS A 180 6.98 -6.68 23.66
CA LYS A 180 7.27 -5.78 24.78
C LYS A 180 6.15 -4.78 25.04
N GLU A 181 5.52 -4.25 24.01
CA GLU A 181 4.47 -3.21 24.14
C GLU A 181 3.08 -3.79 24.46
N ASN A 182 2.88 -5.08 24.21
CA ASN A 182 1.57 -5.73 24.42
C ASN A 182 1.56 -6.72 25.62
N GLY A 183 2.67 -6.89 26.35
CA GLY A 183 2.81 -7.75 27.51
C GLY A 183 3.18 -9.17 27.10
#